data_36a970e25b7429ab96f064c1ec31cb93
#
_entry.id   36a970e25b7429ab96f064c1ec31cb93
#
_cell.length_a   1.000
_cell.length_b   1.000
_cell.length_c   1.000
_cell.angle_alpha   90.00
_cell.angle_beta   90.00
_cell.angle_gamma   90.00
#
_symmetry.space_group_name_H-M   'P 1'
#
loop_
_entity.id
_entity.type
_entity.pdbx_description
1 polymer ?
#
loop_
_entity_poly.entity_id
_entity_poly.type
_entity_poly.pdbx_seq_one_letter_code
_entity_poly.pdbx_strand_id
1 'polypeptide(L)'
;MAQRGRPRTFDRDAALTSAMHLFWEHGYESTSLSQLKAAMGGGISAPSFYAAFESKEALYKEALERYMSLYGDLTKSLYDASIAPREAVLMTLQRAAKMYCEGEHPKGCMVASGAMGAGASGSEDITQLLQGMRGRARAGFHACVERGIERGELRESTDAKSLAIAFDSFFMGISVLARDGVPYAVMKKAVVQAMGMWDCAVKPARD
;
A
#
# COMPACT_ATOMS: atom_id res chain seq x y z
N MET A 1 33.25 -17.25 36.77
CA MET A 1 33.37 -17.51 35.32
C MET A 1 32.06 -17.13 34.64
N ALA A 2 32.04 -16.04 33.90
CA ALA A 2 30.82 -15.59 33.21
C ALA A 2 30.58 -16.50 32.03
N GLN A 3 29.42 -17.16 32.00
CA GLN A 3 28.94 -17.98 30.88
C GLN A 3 28.70 -17.05 29.70
N ARG A 4 29.60 -17.11 28.70
CA ARG A 4 29.36 -16.46 27.40
C ARG A 4 28.14 -17.14 26.75
N GLY A 5 27.00 -16.46 26.81
CA GLY A 5 25.80 -16.88 26.09
C GLY A 5 26.13 -17.07 24.60
N ARG A 6 25.55 -18.14 24.02
CA ARG A 6 25.63 -18.43 22.57
C ARG A 6 25.33 -17.14 21.80
N PRO A 7 26.16 -16.76 20.79
CA PRO A 7 25.86 -15.60 19.97
C PRO A 7 24.43 -15.72 19.45
N ARG A 8 23.57 -14.70 19.67
CA ARG A 8 22.25 -14.65 19.04
C ARG A 8 22.51 -14.67 17.54
N THR A 9 22.11 -15.75 16.88
CA THR A 9 22.14 -15.85 15.42
C THR A 9 21.31 -14.69 14.87
N PHE A 10 21.90 -13.82 14.03
CA PHE A 10 21.21 -12.73 13.38
C PHE A 10 20.09 -13.34 12.49
N ASP A 11 18.85 -13.03 12.82
CA ASP A 11 17.68 -13.43 12.04
C ASP A 11 17.42 -12.35 10.99
N ARG A 12 17.85 -12.64 9.75
CA ARG A 12 17.71 -11.72 8.62
C ARG A 12 16.24 -11.47 8.26
N ASP A 13 15.38 -12.46 8.42
CA ASP A 13 13.96 -12.34 8.07
C ASP A 13 13.23 -11.45 9.07
N ALA A 14 13.46 -11.64 10.36
CA ALA A 14 12.96 -10.75 11.40
C ALA A 14 13.50 -9.32 11.27
N ALA A 15 14.78 -9.17 10.90
CA ALA A 15 15.40 -7.88 10.64
C ALA A 15 14.77 -7.15 9.45
N LEU A 16 14.47 -7.86 8.35
CA LEU A 16 13.78 -7.32 7.20
C LEU A 16 12.35 -6.87 7.54
N THR A 17 11.63 -7.63 8.37
CA THR A 17 10.29 -7.25 8.85
C THR A 17 10.34 -5.99 9.70
N SER A 18 11.32 -5.88 10.61
CA SER A 18 11.52 -4.69 11.44
C SER A 18 11.85 -3.46 10.59
N ALA A 19 12.71 -3.62 9.57
CA ALA A 19 13.02 -2.56 8.63
C ALA A 19 11.81 -2.13 7.80
N MET A 20 11.00 -3.08 7.33
CA MET A 20 9.76 -2.80 6.60
C MET A 20 8.81 -1.94 7.44
N HIS A 21 8.62 -2.27 8.73
CA HIS A 21 7.76 -1.48 9.62
C HIS A 21 8.31 -0.07 9.84
N LEU A 22 9.63 0.10 10.04
CA LEU A 22 10.25 1.43 10.16
C LEU A 22 10.08 2.27 8.90
N PHE A 23 10.33 1.69 7.74
CA PHE A 23 10.13 2.39 6.48
C PHE A 23 8.65 2.71 6.22
N TRP A 24 7.75 1.83 6.62
CA TRP A 24 6.32 2.07 6.49
C TRP A 24 5.87 3.24 7.37
N GLU A 25 6.39 3.31 8.60
CA GLU A 25 6.01 4.34 9.57
C GLU A 25 6.61 5.70 9.24
N HIS A 26 7.89 5.74 8.90
CA HIS A 26 8.64 6.99 8.76
C HIS A 26 8.96 7.38 7.32
N GLY A 27 8.82 6.47 6.36
CA GLY A 27 9.26 6.64 4.98
C GLY A 27 10.75 6.39 4.80
N TYR A 28 11.19 6.32 3.55
CA TYR A 28 12.59 6.03 3.20
C TYR A 28 13.56 7.09 3.70
N GLU A 29 13.29 8.37 3.39
CA GLU A 29 14.23 9.47 3.70
C GLU A 29 14.41 9.67 5.20
N SER A 30 13.31 9.68 5.95
CA SER A 30 13.33 9.95 7.39
C SER A 30 13.83 8.78 8.24
N THR A 31 14.03 7.59 7.65
CA THR A 31 14.58 6.43 8.35
C THR A 31 16.10 6.40 8.25
N SER A 32 16.80 6.62 9.35
CA SER A 32 18.26 6.59 9.39
C SER A 32 18.83 5.17 9.49
N LEU A 33 20.08 4.98 9.03
CA LEU A 33 20.82 3.71 9.24
C LEU A 33 20.97 3.36 10.72
N SER A 34 21.06 4.35 11.59
CA SER A 34 21.14 4.13 13.05
C SER A 34 19.86 3.49 13.58
N GLN A 35 18.69 4.02 13.17
CA GLN A 35 17.38 3.45 13.55
C GLN A 35 17.21 2.03 13.02
N LEU A 36 17.55 1.78 11.74
CA LEU A 36 17.48 0.46 11.13
C LEU A 36 18.34 -0.56 11.92
N LYS A 37 19.61 -0.22 12.15
CA LYS A 37 20.52 -1.09 12.91
C LYS A 37 20.03 -1.36 14.34
N ALA A 38 19.50 -0.36 15.01
CA ALA A 38 18.98 -0.50 16.38
C ALA A 38 17.75 -1.43 16.45
N ALA A 39 16.88 -1.40 15.45
CA ALA A 39 15.67 -2.22 15.38
C ALA A 39 15.94 -3.70 14.99
N MET A 40 17.13 -4.00 14.49
CA MET A 40 17.46 -5.34 14.01
C MET A 40 18.04 -6.22 15.14
N GLY A 41 17.23 -7.09 15.72
CA GLY A 41 17.67 -8.14 16.65
C GLY A 41 18.36 -7.67 17.93
N GLY A 42 18.06 -6.44 18.38
CA GLY A 42 18.73 -5.82 19.54
C GLY A 42 19.98 -5.02 19.17
N GLY A 43 20.15 -4.71 17.91
CA GLY A 43 21.21 -3.89 17.35
C GLY A 43 22.29 -4.70 16.63
N ILE A 44 22.66 -4.24 15.42
CA ILE A 44 23.75 -4.84 14.65
C ILE A 44 24.83 -3.82 14.32
N SER A 45 26.05 -4.29 14.11
CA SER A 45 27.16 -3.43 13.70
C SER A 45 26.97 -2.96 12.23
N ALA A 46 27.64 -1.84 11.87
CA ALA A 46 27.62 -1.38 10.49
C ALA A 46 28.17 -2.44 9.50
N PRO A 47 29.30 -3.12 9.77
CA PRO A 47 29.76 -4.21 8.89
C PRO A 47 28.73 -5.33 8.74
N SER A 48 28.04 -5.73 9.81
CA SER A 48 27.00 -6.76 9.76
C SER A 48 25.80 -6.32 8.94
N PHE A 49 25.40 -5.03 9.03
CA PHE A 49 24.33 -4.47 8.23
C PHE A 49 24.66 -4.54 6.73
N TYR A 50 25.84 -4.05 6.33
CA TYR A 50 26.23 -4.06 4.92
C TYR A 50 26.46 -5.47 4.36
N ALA A 51 26.93 -6.41 5.19
CA ALA A 51 27.03 -7.81 4.80
C ALA A 51 25.65 -8.48 4.57
N ALA A 52 24.59 -8.03 5.29
CA ALA A 52 23.26 -8.60 5.17
C ALA A 52 22.41 -7.96 4.07
N PHE A 53 22.55 -6.63 3.83
CA PHE A 53 21.60 -5.85 3.03
C PHE A 53 22.26 -4.92 2.00
N GLU A 54 23.59 -4.96 1.84
CA GLU A 54 24.37 -4.16 0.89
C GLU A 54 24.23 -2.64 1.08
N SER A 55 23.01 -2.11 1.07
CA SER A 55 22.72 -0.68 1.21
C SER A 55 21.33 -0.45 1.87
N LYS A 56 21.07 0.78 2.32
CA LYS A 56 19.73 1.21 2.76
C LYS A 56 18.71 1.10 1.63
N GLU A 57 19.13 1.40 0.41
CA GLU A 57 18.27 1.33 -0.77
C GLU A 57 17.90 -0.10 -1.14
N ALA A 58 18.87 -1.02 -1.14
CA ALA A 58 18.63 -2.44 -1.38
C ALA A 58 17.66 -3.00 -0.31
N LEU A 59 17.91 -2.68 0.97
CA LEU A 59 17.00 -3.07 2.06
C LEU A 59 15.58 -2.50 1.87
N TYR A 60 15.44 -1.26 1.38
CA TYR A 60 14.12 -0.68 1.14
C TYR A 60 13.39 -1.40 0.01
N LYS A 61 14.08 -1.76 -1.08
CA LYS A 61 13.51 -2.54 -2.18
C LYS A 61 13.03 -3.91 -1.69
N GLU A 62 13.83 -4.62 -0.91
CA GLU A 62 13.42 -5.89 -0.28
C GLU A 62 12.24 -5.72 0.69
N ALA A 63 12.23 -4.64 1.45
CA ALA A 63 11.11 -4.32 2.36
C ALA A 63 9.81 -4.05 1.60
N LEU A 64 9.87 -3.36 0.45
CA LEU A 64 8.72 -3.17 -0.44
C LEU A 64 8.23 -4.49 -1.05
N GLU A 65 9.13 -5.37 -1.48
CA GLU A 65 8.78 -6.70 -1.98
C GLU A 65 8.07 -7.53 -0.91
N ARG A 66 8.59 -7.52 0.33
CA ARG A 66 7.94 -8.16 1.48
C ARG A 66 6.57 -7.56 1.76
N TYR A 67 6.46 -6.23 1.77
CA TYR A 67 5.18 -5.55 1.93
C TYR A 67 4.18 -6.00 0.86
N MET A 68 4.58 -6.04 -0.40
CA MET A 68 3.72 -6.48 -1.49
C MET A 68 3.35 -7.96 -1.39
N SER A 69 4.24 -8.83 -0.90
CA SER A 69 3.91 -10.25 -0.69
C SER A 69 2.88 -10.47 0.42
N LEU A 70 2.88 -9.62 1.46
CA LEU A 70 1.97 -9.73 2.60
C LEU A 70 0.64 -9.00 2.37
N TYR A 71 0.68 -7.85 1.69
CA TYR A 71 -0.43 -6.91 1.59
C TYR A 71 -0.80 -6.50 0.17
N GLY A 72 -0.09 -6.99 -0.86
CA GLY A 72 -0.31 -6.61 -2.27
C GLY A 72 -1.64 -7.10 -2.85
N ASP A 73 -2.27 -8.08 -2.23
CA ASP A 73 -3.54 -8.66 -2.68
C ASP A 73 -4.76 -7.73 -2.57
N LEU A 74 -4.58 -6.53 -1.96
CA LEU A 74 -5.68 -5.56 -1.81
C LEU A 74 -6.35 -5.19 -3.14
N THR A 75 -5.55 -5.04 -4.20
CA THR A 75 -6.02 -4.62 -5.53
C THR A 75 -6.30 -5.78 -6.48
N LYS A 76 -6.13 -7.03 -6.04
CA LYS A 76 -6.28 -8.22 -6.88
C LYS A 76 -7.68 -8.34 -7.49
N SER A 77 -8.73 -7.98 -6.73
CA SER A 77 -10.11 -8.00 -7.22
C SER A 77 -10.32 -7.10 -8.45
N LEU A 78 -9.56 -6.01 -8.61
CA LEU A 78 -9.67 -5.11 -9.75
C LEU A 78 -9.32 -5.79 -11.08
N TYR A 79 -8.47 -6.82 -11.02
CA TYR A 79 -8.00 -7.56 -12.19
C TYR A 79 -8.72 -8.89 -12.41
N ASP A 80 -9.62 -9.28 -11.51
CA ASP A 80 -10.37 -10.51 -11.61
C ASP A 80 -11.63 -10.29 -12.47
N ALA A 81 -11.61 -10.84 -13.69
CA ALA A 81 -12.71 -10.70 -14.64
C ALA A 81 -13.97 -11.48 -14.22
N SER A 82 -13.86 -12.43 -13.26
CA SER A 82 -15.01 -13.18 -12.74
C SER A 82 -15.86 -12.37 -11.75
N ILE A 83 -15.26 -11.32 -11.15
CA ILE A 83 -15.94 -10.45 -10.20
C ILE A 83 -16.65 -9.32 -10.97
N ALA A 84 -17.88 -9.01 -10.58
CA ALA A 84 -18.60 -7.86 -11.14
C ALA A 84 -17.79 -6.57 -10.87
N PRO A 85 -17.65 -5.67 -11.86
CA PRO A 85 -16.78 -4.49 -11.75
C PRO A 85 -17.06 -3.63 -10.52
N ARG A 86 -18.33 -3.33 -10.23
CA ARG A 86 -18.74 -2.59 -9.03
C ARG A 86 -18.27 -3.28 -7.75
N GLU A 87 -18.47 -4.59 -7.67
CA GLU A 87 -18.07 -5.38 -6.51
C GLU A 87 -16.55 -5.44 -6.35
N ALA A 88 -15.81 -5.54 -7.45
CA ALA A 88 -14.35 -5.53 -7.45
C ALA A 88 -13.78 -4.22 -6.85
N VAL A 89 -14.35 -3.07 -7.21
CA VAL A 89 -14.01 -1.77 -6.63
C VAL A 89 -14.37 -1.73 -5.15
N LEU A 90 -15.59 -2.12 -4.78
CA LEU A 90 -16.04 -2.15 -3.38
C LEU A 90 -15.14 -3.03 -2.51
N MET A 91 -14.85 -4.25 -2.95
CA MET A 91 -13.95 -5.19 -2.23
C MET A 91 -12.56 -4.60 -2.02
N THR A 92 -12.00 -3.96 -3.04
CA THR A 92 -10.68 -3.30 -2.96
C THR A 92 -10.68 -2.23 -1.88
N LEU A 93 -11.66 -1.32 -1.90
CA LEU A 93 -11.76 -0.23 -0.94
C LEU A 93 -12.02 -0.74 0.49
N GLN A 94 -12.87 -1.75 0.66
CA GLN A 94 -13.16 -2.36 1.97
C GLN A 94 -11.93 -3.05 2.55
N ARG A 95 -11.21 -3.85 1.75
CA ARG A 95 -9.97 -4.53 2.18
C ARG A 95 -8.91 -3.51 2.56
N ALA A 96 -8.75 -2.47 1.77
CA ALA A 96 -7.80 -1.38 2.05
C ALA A 96 -8.15 -0.66 3.36
N ALA A 97 -9.41 -0.25 3.54
CA ALA A 97 -9.85 0.42 4.75
C ALA A 97 -9.62 -0.45 6.00
N LYS A 98 -9.89 -1.75 5.91
CA LYS A 98 -9.66 -2.69 7.01
C LYS A 98 -8.17 -2.82 7.31
N MET A 99 -7.35 -3.15 6.32
CA MET A 99 -5.91 -3.36 6.47
C MET A 99 -5.21 -2.08 6.96
N TYR A 100 -5.59 -0.90 6.45
CA TYR A 100 -4.94 0.34 6.84
C TYR A 100 -5.24 0.77 8.28
N CYS A 101 -6.42 0.39 8.81
CA CYS A 101 -6.85 0.77 10.16
C CYS A 101 -6.59 -0.31 11.21
N GLU A 102 -6.50 -1.58 10.84
CA GLU A 102 -6.41 -2.71 11.76
C GLU A 102 -5.08 -3.47 11.60
N GLY A 103 -4.75 -4.32 12.58
CA GLY A 103 -3.54 -5.14 12.59
C GLY A 103 -2.40 -4.57 13.43
N GLU A 104 -1.39 -5.41 13.66
CA GLU A 104 -0.17 -5.13 14.45
C GLU A 104 0.96 -4.55 13.59
N HIS A 105 0.62 -3.76 12.60
CA HIS A 105 1.55 -3.11 11.69
C HIS A 105 1.29 -1.59 11.65
N PRO A 106 2.20 -0.78 11.12
CA PRO A 106 1.98 0.66 10.96
C PRO A 106 0.71 0.95 10.16
N LYS A 107 -0.01 2.00 10.51
CA LYS A 107 -1.26 2.38 9.87
C LYS A 107 -1.04 2.94 8.45
N GLY A 108 -2.08 2.83 7.62
CA GLY A 108 -2.03 3.29 6.23
C GLY A 108 -1.30 2.33 5.28
N CYS A 109 -0.79 2.86 4.18
CA CYS A 109 -0.13 2.12 3.11
C CYS A 109 1.32 2.56 2.96
N MET A 110 2.28 1.61 2.98
CA MET A 110 3.70 1.90 2.77
C MET A 110 3.97 2.55 1.40
N VAL A 111 3.26 2.12 0.36
CA VAL A 111 3.41 2.66 -1.01
C VAL A 111 2.83 4.07 -1.13
N ALA A 112 1.70 4.35 -0.46
CA ALA A 112 1.08 5.67 -0.44
C ALA A 112 1.93 6.66 0.37
N SER A 113 2.42 6.26 1.54
CA SER A 113 3.29 7.09 2.39
C SER A 113 4.58 7.50 1.69
N GLY A 114 5.16 6.61 0.89
CA GLY A 114 6.35 6.90 0.10
C GLY A 114 6.15 7.97 -0.97
N ALA A 115 4.91 8.27 -1.38
CA ALA A 115 4.63 9.35 -2.33
C ALA A 115 4.87 10.74 -1.73
N MET A 116 4.62 10.90 -0.44
CA MET A 116 4.73 12.19 0.25
C MET A 116 6.16 12.50 0.71
N GLY A 117 7.02 11.48 0.83
CA GLY A 117 8.42 11.62 1.23
C GLY A 117 9.43 11.70 0.08
N ALA A 118 9.01 11.42 -1.15
CA ALA A 118 9.88 11.35 -2.33
C ALA A 118 10.17 12.72 -2.99
N GLY A 119 10.10 13.81 -2.23
CA GLY A 119 10.43 15.16 -2.72
C GLY A 119 11.92 15.46 -2.56
N ALA A 120 12.58 15.87 -3.62
CA ALA A 120 13.84 16.60 -3.71
C ALA A 120 15.17 15.89 -3.37
N SER A 121 15.22 14.79 -2.64
CA SER A 121 16.48 14.09 -2.29
C SER A 121 16.42 12.57 -2.34
N GLY A 122 15.28 11.98 -2.75
CA GLY A 122 15.10 10.54 -2.83
C GLY A 122 15.81 9.91 -4.03
N SER A 123 16.23 8.65 -3.89
CA SER A 123 16.68 7.85 -5.01
C SER A 123 15.62 7.83 -6.11
N GLU A 124 16.00 8.19 -7.34
CA GLU A 124 15.12 8.18 -8.52
C GLU A 124 14.48 6.82 -8.73
N ASP A 125 15.28 5.75 -8.52
CA ASP A 125 14.86 4.35 -8.61
C ASP A 125 13.72 4.04 -7.65
N ILE A 126 13.80 4.50 -6.39
CA ILE A 126 12.73 4.31 -5.40
C ILE A 126 11.48 5.07 -5.81
N THR A 127 11.64 6.29 -6.29
CA THR A 127 10.52 7.11 -6.75
C THR A 127 9.78 6.44 -7.91
N GLN A 128 10.51 5.97 -8.91
CA GLN A 128 9.95 5.25 -10.07
C GLN A 128 9.27 3.95 -9.65
N LEU A 129 9.88 3.17 -8.73
CA LEU A 129 9.31 1.93 -8.21
C LEU A 129 7.96 2.18 -7.53
N LEU A 130 7.88 3.17 -6.65
CA LEU A 130 6.65 3.53 -5.95
C LEU A 130 5.59 4.09 -6.90
N GLN A 131 5.99 4.91 -7.89
CA GLN A 131 5.09 5.40 -8.93
C GLN A 131 4.50 4.26 -9.77
N GLY A 132 5.33 3.28 -10.13
CA GLY A 132 4.89 2.08 -10.84
C GLY A 132 3.88 1.26 -10.04
N MET A 133 4.09 1.10 -8.72
CA MET A 133 3.15 0.39 -7.84
C MET A 133 1.79 1.13 -7.76
N ARG A 134 1.79 2.45 -7.59
CA ARG A 134 0.56 3.26 -7.61
C ARG A 134 -0.11 3.25 -8.98
N GLY A 135 0.69 3.29 -10.06
CA GLY A 135 0.20 3.19 -11.43
C GLY A 135 -0.57 1.89 -11.69
N ARG A 136 -0.12 0.77 -11.14
CA ARG A 136 -0.85 -0.51 -11.24
C ARG A 136 -2.22 -0.43 -10.55
N ALA A 137 -2.32 0.10 -9.35
CA ALA A 137 -3.61 0.26 -8.68
C ALA A 137 -4.58 1.12 -9.51
N ARG A 138 -4.10 2.25 -10.02
CA ARG A 138 -4.86 3.16 -10.89
C ARG A 138 -5.33 2.47 -12.18
N ALA A 139 -4.45 1.71 -12.83
CA ALA A 139 -4.81 0.93 -14.02
C ALA A 139 -5.88 -0.12 -13.70
N GLY A 140 -5.84 -0.75 -12.53
CA GLY A 140 -6.87 -1.68 -12.09
C GLY A 140 -8.24 -1.04 -11.91
N PHE A 141 -8.31 0.14 -11.28
CA PHE A 141 -9.57 0.91 -11.21
C PHE A 141 -10.09 1.28 -12.60
N HIS A 142 -9.20 1.73 -13.49
CA HIS A 142 -9.57 2.06 -14.87
C HIS A 142 -10.15 0.84 -15.60
N ALA A 143 -9.47 -0.30 -15.55
CA ALA A 143 -9.96 -1.54 -16.17
C ALA A 143 -11.31 -1.99 -15.59
N CYS A 144 -11.57 -1.80 -14.29
CA CYS A 144 -12.89 -2.09 -13.70
C CYS A 144 -13.97 -1.17 -14.27
N VAL A 145 -13.71 0.12 -14.41
CA VAL A 145 -14.69 1.07 -14.95
C VAL A 145 -14.97 0.76 -16.42
N GLU A 146 -13.94 0.48 -17.23
CA GLU A 146 -14.11 0.07 -18.63
C GLU A 146 -14.97 -1.18 -18.75
N ARG A 147 -14.69 -2.22 -17.96
CA ARG A 147 -15.54 -3.43 -17.93
C ARG A 147 -16.98 -3.14 -17.51
N GLY A 148 -17.19 -2.18 -16.61
CA GLY A 148 -18.53 -1.73 -16.21
C GLY A 148 -19.29 -1.09 -17.37
N ILE A 149 -18.62 -0.30 -18.21
CA ILE A 149 -19.18 0.29 -19.43
C ILE A 149 -19.48 -0.80 -20.47
N GLU A 150 -18.52 -1.67 -20.74
CA GLU A 150 -18.63 -2.78 -21.70
C GLU A 150 -19.78 -3.75 -21.37
N ARG A 151 -20.00 -4.01 -20.07
CA ARG A 151 -21.10 -4.86 -19.59
C ARG A 151 -22.46 -4.14 -19.53
N GLY A 152 -22.49 -2.84 -19.80
CA GLY A 152 -23.70 -2.03 -19.72
C GLY A 152 -24.15 -1.71 -18.29
N GLU A 153 -23.31 -1.95 -17.28
CA GLU A 153 -23.56 -1.53 -15.88
C GLU A 153 -23.48 0.00 -15.76
N LEU A 154 -22.56 0.61 -16.49
CA LEU A 154 -22.36 2.05 -16.54
C LEU A 154 -22.84 2.61 -17.90
N ARG A 155 -23.14 3.91 -17.91
CA ARG A 155 -23.49 4.62 -19.17
C ARG A 155 -22.30 4.65 -20.12
N GLU A 156 -22.53 4.53 -21.40
CA GLU A 156 -21.52 4.65 -22.46
C GLU A 156 -20.82 6.02 -22.45
N SER A 157 -21.52 7.06 -21.98
CA SER A 157 -20.98 8.41 -21.82
C SER A 157 -20.12 8.61 -20.56
N THR A 158 -19.90 7.56 -19.75
CA THR A 158 -19.08 7.65 -18.54
C THR A 158 -17.61 7.91 -18.91
N ASP A 159 -17.02 8.96 -18.36
CA ASP A 159 -15.58 9.18 -18.47
C ASP A 159 -14.84 8.20 -17.55
N ALA A 160 -14.35 7.10 -18.16
CA ALA A 160 -13.68 6.03 -17.43
C ALA A 160 -12.42 6.50 -16.70
N LYS A 161 -11.66 7.43 -17.30
CA LYS A 161 -10.45 7.95 -16.69
C LYS A 161 -10.76 8.78 -15.45
N SER A 162 -11.71 9.70 -15.56
CA SER A 162 -12.09 10.57 -14.44
C SER A 162 -12.67 9.77 -13.27
N LEU A 163 -13.55 8.81 -13.54
CA LEU A 163 -14.12 7.96 -12.50
C LEU A 163 -13.07 7.06 -11.83
N ALA A 164 -12.15 6.49 -12.60
CA ALA A 164 -11.05 5.70 -12.06
C ALA A 164 -10.11 6.55 -11.17
N ILE A 165 -9.80 7.79 -11.58
CA ILE A 165 -8.99 8.72 -10.77
C ILE A 165 -9.72 9.09 -9.47
N ALA A 166 -11.03 9.25 -9.48
CA ALA A 166 -11.80 9.51 -8.26
C ALA A 166 -11.69 8.34 -7.26
N PHE A 167 -11.80 7.09 -7.74
CA PHE A 167 -11.59 5.92 -6.88
C PHE A 167 -10.14 5.78 -6.40
N ASP A 168 -9.14 6.00 -7.26
CA ASP A 168 -7.72 5.96 -6.90
C ASP A 168 -7.41 7.05 -5.85
N SER A 169 -7.97 8.26 -6.01
CA SER A 169 -7.83 9.36 -5.04
C SER A 169 -8.43 8.98 -3.68
N PHE A 170 -9.62 8.38 -3.66
CA PHE A 170 -10.23 7.90 -2.42
C PHE A 170 -9.39 6.77 -1.78
N PHE A 171 -8.94 5.80 -2.58
CA PHE A 171 -8.07 4.71 -2.14
C PHE A 171 -6.76 5.20 -1.51
N MET A 172 -6.14 6.24 -2.10
CA MET A 172 -4.96 6.89 -1.54
C MET A 172 -5.30 7.68 -0.27
N GLY A 173 -6.42 8.40 -0.27
CA GLY A 173 -6.85 9.26 0.84
C GLY A 173 -7.15 8.47 2.12
N ILE A 174 -7.79 7.31 2.03
CA ILE A 174 -8.07 6.47 3.21
C ILE A 174 -6.79 5.98 3.90
N SER A 175 -5.66 5.88 3.18
CA SER A 175 -4.36 5.57 3.78
C SER A 175 -3.88 6.68 4.71
N VAL A 176 -4.06 7.94 4.33
CA VAL A 176 -3.70 9.11 5.16
C VAL A 176 -4.60 9.17 6.39
N LEU A 177 -5.92 9.07 6.19
CA LEU A 177 -6.89 9.13 7.28
C LEU A 177 -6.69 8.00 8.31
N ALA A 178 -6.27 6.81 7.89
CA ALA A 178 -5.93 5.73 8.79
C ALA A 178 -4.71 6.07 9.66
N ARG A 179 -3.71 6.76 9.11
CA ARG A 179 -2.54 7.27 9.87
C ARG A 179 -2.93 8.35 10.87
N ASP A 180 -3.92 9.17 10.52
CA ASP A 180 -4.49 10.20 11.41
C ASP A 180 -5.39 9.59 12.51
N GLY A 181 -5.54 8.27 12.54
CA GLY A 181 -6.28 7.56 13.58
C GLY A 181 -7.79 7.49 13.35
N VAL A 182 -8.28 7.77 12.13
CA VAL A 182 -9.71 7.60 11.82
C VAL A 182 -10.10 6.13 11.98
N PRO A 183 -11.11 5.81 12.83
CA PRO A 183 -11.47 4.42 13.13
C PRO A 183 -12.01 3.67 11.90
N TYR A 184 -11.73 2.36 11.83
CA TYR A 184 -12.23 1.49 10.76
C TYR A 184 -13.75 1.57 10.58
N ALA A 185 -14.52 1.65 11.68
CA ALA A 185 -15.97 1.76 11.60
C ALA A 185 -16.47 2.99 10.82
N VAL A 186 -15.71 4.12 10.88
CA VAL A 186 -15.99 5.34 10.11
C VAL A 186 -15.55 5.14 8.67
N MET A 187 -14.34 4.60 8.45
CA MET A 187 -13.82 4.30 7.11
C MET A 187 -14.73 3.37 6.31
N LYS A 188 -15.25 2.32 6.96
CA LYS A 188 -16.21 1.38 6.35
C LYS A 188 -17.46 2.09 5.82
N LYS A 189 -17.98 3.06 6.57
CA LYS A 189 -19.13 3.88 6.13
C LYS A 189 -18.75 4.81 4.98
N ALA A 190 -17.56 5.42 5.05
CA ALA A 190 -17.06 6.28 3.99
C ALA A 190 -16.86 5.52 2.66
N VAL A 191 -16.39 4.28 2.71
CA VAL A 191 -16.31 3.41 1.52
C VAL A 191 -17.68 3.22 0.87
N VAL A 192 -18.73 2.97 1.66
CA VAL A 192 -20.10 2.84 1.13
C VAL A 192 -20.56 4.14 0.45
N GLN A 193 -20.28 5.29 1.06
CA GLN A 193 -20.60 6.59 0.44
C GLN A 193 -19.81 6.83 -0.85
N ALA A 194 -18.52 6.45 -0.90
CA ALA A 194 -17.69 6.59 -2.09
C ALA A 194 -18.20 5.76 -3.27
N MET A 195 -18.89 4.63 -3.02
CA MET A 195 -19.53 3.86 -4.09
C MET A 195 -20.68 4.61 -4.77
N GLY A 196 -21.21 5.68 -4.17
CA GLY A 196 -22.13 6.60 -4.84
C GLY A 196 -21.55 7.19 -6.15
N MET A 197 -20.22 7.31 -6.27
CA MET A 197 -19.59 7.73 -7.54
C MET A 197 -19.89 6.74 -8.68
N TRP A 198 -19.86 5.44 -8.38
CA TRP A 198 -20.26 4.40 -9.31
C TRP A 198 -21.76 4.46 -9.60
N ASP A 199 -22.58 4.52 -8.55
CA ASP A 199 -24.05 4.46 -8.65
C ASP A 199 -24.62 5.65 -9.44
N CYS A 200 -24.00 6.84 -9.34
CA CYS A 200 -24.35 8.01 -10.15
C CYS A 200 -24.03 7.82 -11.65
N ALA A 201 -23.13 6.91 -12.00
CA ALA A 201 -22.76 6.60 -13.39
C ALA A 201 -23.51 5.41 -13.98
N VAL A 202 -24.34 4.71 -13.19
CA VAL A 202 -25.15 3.57 -13.63
C VAL A 202 -26.15 3.99 -14.73
N LYS A 203 -26.35 3.11 -15.70
CA LYS A 203 -27.36 3.28 -16.75
C LYS A 203 -28.75 3.25 -16.12
N PRO A 204 -29.66 4.22 -16.41
CA PRO A 204 -31.02 4.14 -15.93
C PRO A 204 -31.68 2.83 -16.37
N ALA A 205 -32.53 2.26 -15.48
CA ALA A 205 -33.37 1.15 -15.90
C ALA A 205 -34.17 1.57 -17.14
N ARG A 206 -34.23 0.71 -18.14
CA ARG A 206 -35.17 0.94 -19.25
C ARG A 206 -36.55 0.60 -18.71
N ASP A 207 -37.43 1.59 -18.72
CA ASP A 207 -38.88 1.39 -18.48
C ASP A 207 -39.47 0.45 -19.54
#